data_54bd1e9375afbafc33db60fddc60c404
#
_entry.id   54bd1e9375afbafc33db60fddc60c404
#
_cell.length_a   1.000
_cell.length_b   1.000
_cell.length_c   1.000
_cell.angle_alpha   90.00
_cell.angle_beta   90.00
_cell.angle_gamma   90.00
#
_symmetry.space_group_name_H-M   'P 1'
#
loop_
_entity.id
_entity.type
_entity.pdbx_description
1 polymer ?
#
loop_
_entity_poly.entity_id
_entity_poly.type
_entity_poly.pdbx_seq_one_letter_code
_entity_poly.pdbx_strand_id
1 'polypeptide(L)'
;MFKLGRFSYLHKWTVIIAWFLILAGLGGAVAAFQKGFIDQFSIPGMPSATASHVIEEKFPDVPNPIREQRIYVAFEAPEGQRLDEPQNKEAVDQVINGIRDNVGQISDDLQLHNPVDLNPKMQAMVKEQGMAAGLPKDVAEADANALRTVSDDGRYGISTFVFDAKMPQDIEPENMQALLDAMQAGRDAGIKVEASGPGMQPAIEVAPTSEIIGVTVAFIVLVVTFGSLVASFLPIVTAVVGIIIGVFGVTLMTAFTDVNSITPVLAVMF
;
A
#
# COMPACT_ATOMS: atom_id res chain seq x y z
N MET A 1 42.74 -13.71 11.34
CA MET A 1 41.81 -14.77 10.84
C MET A 1 42.05 -16.12 11.54
N PHE A 2 43.26 -16.71 11.53
CA PHE A 2 43.49 -18.03 12.11
C PHE A 2 43.15 -18.14 13.63
N LYS A 3 43.51 -17.13 14.45
CA LYS A 3 43.17 -17.12 15.90
C LYS A 3 41.66 -17.10 16.15
N LEU A 4 40.89 -16.37 15.34
CA LEU A 4 39.43 -16.28 15.45
C LEU A 4 38.77 -17.63 15.07
N GLY A 5 39.21 -18.24 13.97
CA GLY A 5 38.69 -19.55 13.56
C GLY A 5 38.98 -20.64 14.59
N ARG A 6 40.22 -20.67 15.17
CA ARG A 6 40.57 -21.60 16.24
C ARG A 6 39.73 -21.36 17.50
N PHE A 7 39.51 -20.12 17.88
CA PHE A 7 38.65 -19.77 19.02
C PHE A 7 37.21 -20.27 18.80
N SER A 8 36.63 -19.99 17.64
CA SER A 8 35.26 -20.40 17.29
C SER A 8 35.09 -21.93 17.29
N TYR A 9 36.10 -22.65 16.80
CA TYR A 9 36.09 -24.12 16.83
C TYR A 9 36.16 -24.69 18.25
N LEU A 10 37.03 -24.14 19.10
CA LEU A 10 37.20 -24.61 20.48
C LEU A 10 36.01 -24.21 21.38
N HIS A 11 35.36 -23.07 21.11
CA HIS A 11 34.29 -22.52 21.91
C HIS A 11 32.96 -22.45 21.10
N LYS A 12 32.66 -23.51 20.35
CA LYS A 12 31.48 -23.55 19.43
C LYS A 12 30.18 -23.16 20.11
N TRP A 13 29.93 -23.64 21.33
CA TRP A 13 28.73 -23.32 22.08
C TRP A 13 28.65 -21.82 22.46
N THR A 14 29.77 -21.25 22.87
CA THR A 14 29.85 -19.81 23.19
C THR A 14 29.56 -18.96 21.97
N VAL A 15 30.07 -19.32 20.80
CA VAL A 15 29.79 -18.62 19.54
C VAL A 15 28.33 -18.76 19.15
N ILE A 16 27.74 -19.94 19.24
CA ILE A 16 26.32 -20.18 18.94
C ILE A 16 25.43 -19.35 19.89
N ILE A 17 25.71 -19.39 21.20
CA ILE A 17 24.97 -18.62 22.19
C ILE A 17 25.07 -17.10 21.90
N ALA A 18 26.28 -16.63 21.56
CA ALA A 18 26.49 -15.23 21.22
C ALA A 18 25.63 -14.79 20.01
N TRP A 19 25.52 -15.62 18.96
CA TRP A 19 24.68 -15.35 17.82
C TRP A 19 23.19 -15.34 18.20
N PHE A 20 22.74 -16.28 19.02
CA PHE A 20 21.36 -16.28 19.53
C PHE A 20 21.05 -15.03 20.36
N LEU A 21 21.98 -14.57 21.19
CA LEU A 21 21.82 -13.35 21.98
C LEU A 21 21.75 -12.09 21.08
N ILE A 22 22.57 -12.04 20.02
CA ILE A 22 22.53 -10.96 19.03
C ILE A 22 21.17 -10.93 18.33
N LEU A 23 20.70 -12.09 17.82
CA LEU A 23 19.39 -12.19 17.15
C LEU A 23 18.24 -11.84 18.09
N ALA A 24 18.27 -12.34 19.32
CA ALA A 24 17.24 -12.04 20.31
C ALA A 24 17.25 -10.55 20.71
N GLY A 25 18.44 -9.95 20.86
CA GLY A 25 18.60 -8.53 21.14
C GLY A 25 18.09 -7.65 20.01
N LEU A 26 18.44 -7.97 18.75
CA LEU A 26 17.95 -7.26 17.58
C LEU A 26 16.43 -7.44 17.40
N GLY A 27 15.92 -8.67 17.54
CA GLY A 27 14.49 -8.94 17.47
C GLY A 27 13.68 -8.22 18.54
N GLY A 28 14.20 -8.19 19.77
CA GLY A 28 13.61 -7.42 20.88
C GLY A 28 13.65 -5.91 20.62
N ALA A 29 14.72 -5.38 20.07
CA ALA A 29 14.82 -3.97 19.71
C ALA A 29 13.85 -3.62 18.58
N VAL A 30 13.72 -4.48 17.56
CA VAL A 30 12.73 -4.30 16.49
C VAL A 30 11.31 -4.28 17.08
N ALA A 31 10.95 -5.26 17.90
CA ALA A 31 9.61 -5.34 18.51
C ALA A 31 9.28 -4.12 19.40
N ALA A 32 10.29 -3.54 20.06
CA ALA A 32 10.09 -2.40 20.95
C ALA A 32 10.09 -1.04 20.24
N PHE A 33 10.85 -0.87 19.15
CA PHE A 33 11.14 0.46 18.60
C PHE A 33 10.70 0.66 17.15
N GLN A 34 10.28 -0.39 16.41
CA GLN A 34 9.84 -0.22 15.02
C GLN A 34 8.60 0.68 14.92
N LYS A 35 8.58 1.56 13.92
CA LYS A 35 7.44 2.43 13.61
C LYS A 35 6.65 1.98 12.39
N GLY A 36 7.05 0.89 11.76
CA GLY A 36 6.51 0.43 10.48
C GLY A 36 7.21 1.05 9.27
N PHE A 37 6.94 0.48 8.12
CA PHE A 37 7.42 0.98 6.83
C PHE A 37 6.43 1.97 6.26
N ILE A 38 6.91 2.85 5.37
CA ILE A 38 6.05 3.76 4.61
C ILE A 38 6.11 3.40 3.13
N ASP A 39 4.95 3.43 2.45
CA ASP A 39 4.88 3.15 1.01
C ASP A 39 5.13 4.39 0.15
N GLN A 40 5.36 5.53 0.80
CA GLN A 40 5.59 6.77 0.10
C GLN A 40 7.05 7.03 -0.16
N PHE A 41 7.33 7.44 -1.38
CA PHE A 41 8.64 7.99 -1.73
C PHE A 41 8.75 9.41 -1.17
N SER A 42 9.31 9.52 0.04
CA SER A 42 9.63 10.81 0.66
C SER A 42 11.10 11.14 0.41
N ILE A 43 11.35 12.29 -0.20
CA ILE A 43 12.72 12.80 -0.32
C ILE A 43 12.97 13.71 0.89
N PRO A 44 13.91 13.36 1.79
CA PRO A 44 14.24 14.20 2.93
C PRO A 44 14.61 15.63 2.49
N GLY A 45 14.05 16.64 3.17
CA GLY A 45 14.30 18.04 2.87
C GLY A 45 13.37 18.67 1.82
N MET A 46 12.40 17.92 1.27
CA MET A 46 11.37 18.52 0.43
C MET A 46 10.32 19.27 1.27
N PRO A 47 9.86 20.45 0.80
CA PRO A 47 8.81 21.21 1.49
C PRO A 47 7.53 20.41 1.71
N SER A 48 7.16 19.52 0.80
CA SER A 48 6.00 18.62 0.92
C SER A 48 6.13 17.63 2.07
N ALA A 49 7.32 17.04 2.27
CA ALA A 49 7.57 16.14 3.39
C ALA A 49 7.48 16.89 4.74
N THR A 50 8.04 18.10 4.80
CA THR A 50 7.92 18.97 5.98
C THR A 50 6.46 19.34 6.26
N ALA A 51 5.69 19.66 5.22
CA ALA A 51 4.27 19.98 5.35
C ALA A 51 3.46 18.78 5.89
N SER A 52 3.71 17.56 5.39
CA SER A 52 3.08 16.33 5.92
C SER A 52 3.36 16.13 7.41
N HIS A 53 4.61 16.32 7.85
CA HIS A 53 4.95 16.22 9.27
C HIS A 53 4.25 17.29 10.12
N VAL A 54 4.14 18.52 9.62
CA VAL A 54 3.41 19.60 10.32
C VAL A 54 1.92 19.24 10.43
N ILE A 55 1.31 18.69 9.38
CA ILE A 55 -0.10 18.26 9.41
C ILE A 55 -0.29 17.19 10.48
N GLU A 56 0.54 16.15 10.50
CA GLU A 56 0.46 15.07 11.49
C GLU A 56 0.68 15.57 12.93
N GLU A 57 1.61 16.50 13.12
CA GLU A 57 1.89 17.05 14.46
C GLU A 57 0.79 17.97 14.97
N LYS A 58 0.27 18.83 14.10
CA LYS A 58 -0.69 19.89 14.49
C LYS A 58 -2.14 19.46 14.36
N PHE A 59 -2.43 18.47 13.55
CA PHE A 59 -3.77 17.98 13.25
C PHE A 59 -3.83 16.44 13.33
N PRO A 60 -3.56 15.85 14.53
CA PRO A 60 -3.47 14.38 14.68
C PRO A 60 -4.79 13.65 14.37
N ASP A 61 -5.93 14.37 14.49
CA ASP A 61 -7.26 13.81 14.23
C ASP A 61 -7.70 13.96 12.76
N VAL A 62 -6.91 14.67 11.94
CA VAL A 62 -7.18 14.78 10.50
C VAL A 62 -6.44 13.69 9.76
N PRO A 63 -7.16 12.81 9.06
CA PRO A 63 -6.52 11.78 8.25
C PRO A 63 -5.53 12.40 7.26
N ASN A 64 -4.32 11.85 7.19
CA ASN A 64 -3.33 12.31 6.23
C ASN A 64 -3.63 11.69 4.85
N PRO A 65 -4.14 12.49 3.88
CA PRO A 65 -4.57 11.96 2.57
C PRO A 65 -3.44 11.26 1.81
N ILE A 66 -2.20 11.52 2.20
CA ILE A 66 -1.01 10.90 1.62
C ILE A 66 -0.83 9.46 2.11
N ARG A 67 -1.31 9.13 3.33
CA ARG A 67 -1.19 7.78 3.94
C ARG A 67 -2.45 6.92 3.82
N GLU A 68 -3.54 7.51 3.37
CA GLU A 68 -4.79 6.79 3.19
C GLU A 68 -4.70 5.81 2.02
N GLN A 69 -5.22 4.61 2.22
CA GLN A 69 -5.40 3.63 1.16
C GLN A 69 -6.63 3.98 0.32
N ARG A 70 -6.54 5.14 -0.35
CA ARG A 70 -7.63 5.69 -1.16
C ARG A 70 -7.72 5.00 -2.51
N ILE A 71 -8.96 4.70 -2.90
CA ILE A 71 -9.29 4.15 -4.19
C ILE A 71 -10.08 5.20 -4.98
N TYR A 72 -9.67 5.41 -6.20
CA TYR A 72 -10.40 6.19 -7.21
C TYR A 72 -11.00 5.22 -8.20
N VAL A 73 -12.32 5.18 -8.29
CA VAL A 73 -13.05 4.37 -9.29
C VAL A 73 -13.51 5.31 -10.39
N ALA A 74 -12.96 5.12 -11.57
CA ALA A 74 -13.26 5.90 -12.76
C ALA A 74 -14.26 5.15 -13.64
N PHE A 75 -15.25 5.87 -14.10
CA PHE A 75 -16.30 5.40 -15.02
C PHE A 75 -16.20 6.14 -16.35
N GLU A 76 -16.33 5.42 -17.45
CA GLU A 76 -16.39 5.98 -18.79
C GLU A 76 -17.62 5.42 -19.52
N ALA A 77 -18.49 6.31 -19.98
CA ALA A 77 -19.62 5.92 -20.83
C ALA A 77 -19.13 5.48 -22.22
N PRO A 78 -19.88 4.62 -22.92
CA PRO A 78 -19.61 4.27 -24.31
C PRO A 78 -19.43 5.51 -25.21
N GLU A 79 -18.77 5.33 -26.34
CA GLU A 79 -18.53 6.42 -27.26
C GLU A 79 -19.84 7.06 -27.75
N GLY A 80 -19.93 8.39 -27.65
CA GLY A 80 -21.12 9.16 -28.02
C GLY A 80 -22.24 9.16 -26.98
N GLN A 81 -22.04 8.50 -25.82
CA GLN A 81 -23.01 8.47 -24.72
C GLN A 81 -22.48 9.24 -23.50
N ARG A 82 -23.37 9.48 -22.55
CA ARG A 82 -23.09 10.17 -21.30
C ARG A 82 -23.41 9.26 -20.10
N LEU A 83 -22.74 9.50 -18.98
CA LEU A 83 -23.00 8.75 -17.73
C LEU A 83 -24.37 9.05 -17.12
N ASP A 84 -24.99 10.19 -17.45
CA ASP A 84 -26.33 10.57 -16.98
C ASP A 84 -27.48 9.91 -17.77
N GLU A 85 -27.17 9.18 -18.85
CA GLU A 85 -28.16 8.36 -19.53
C GLU A 85 -28.61 7.20 -18.63
N PRO A 86 -29.92 6.86 -18.62
CA PRO A 86 -30.49 5.92 -17.64
C PRO A 86 -29.74 4.60 -17.55
N GLN A 87 -29.38 4.00 -18.68
CA GLN A 87 -28.65 2.72 -18.72
C GLN A 87 -27.25 2.80 -18.12
N ASN A 88 -26.49 3.86 -18.46
CA ASN A 88 -25.13 4.05 -17.96
C ASN A 88 -25.15 4.42 -16.48
N LYS A 89 -26.12 5.24 -16.06
CA LYS A 89 -26.31 5.59 -14.65
C LYS A 89 -26.62 4.36 -13.80
N GLU A 90 -27.51 3.47 -14.29
CA GLU A 90 -27.81 2.21 -13.60
C GLU A 90 -26.58 1.30 -13.49
N ALA A 91 -25.77 1.23 -14.55
CA ALA A 91 -24.52 0.47 -14.52
C ALA A 91 -23.52 1.03 -13.48
N VAL A 92 -23.42 2.36 -13.36
CA VAL A 92 -22.61 3.00 -12.29
C VAL A 92 -23.17 2.65 -10.91
N ASP A 93 -24.51 2.72 -10.73
CA ASP A 93 -25.16 2.38 -9.46
C ASP A 93 -24.91 0.91 -9.07
N GLN A 94 -24.89 -0.02 -10.03
CA GLN A 94 -24.56 -1.42 -9.77
C GLN A 94 -23.15 -1.56 -9.22
N VAL A 95 -22.17 -0.87 -9.79
CA VAL A 95 -20.78 -0.90 -9.29
C VAL A 95 -20.70 -0.31 -7.89
N ILE A 96 -21.27 0.86 -7.67
CA ILE A 96 -21.24 1.55 -6.37
C ILE A 96 -21.90 0.70 -5.27
N ASN A 97 -23.07 0.13 -5.55
CA ASN A 97 -23.75 -0.75 -4.61
C ASN A 97 -22.98 -2.05 -4.40
N GLY A 98 -22.42 -2.64 -5.46
CA GLY A 98 -21.57 -3.80 -5.38
C GLY A 98 -20.36 -3.59 -4.46
N ILE A 99 -19.70 -2.43 -4.56
CA ILE A 99 -18.61 -2.05 -3.67
C ILE A 99 -19.14 -1.89 -2.24
N ARG A 100 -20.21 -1.13 -2.03
CA ARG A 100 -20.76 -0.83 -0.69
C ARG A 100 -21.21 -2.09 0.04
N ASP A 101 -21.81 -3.04 -0.68
CA ASP A 101 -22.43 -4.22 -0.08
C ASP A 101 -21.43 -5.37 0.16
N ASN A 102 -20.37 -5.45 -0.65
CA ASN A 102 -19.47 -6.61 -0.65
C ASN A 102 -18.03 -6.30 -0.24
N VAL A 103 -17.59 -5.05 -0.32
CA VAL A 103 -16.24 -4.67 0.09
C VAL A 103 -16.25 -4.27 1.57
N GLY A 104 -15.51 -5.02 2.38
CA GLY A 104 -15.27 -4.68 3.78
C GLY A 104 -14.10 -3.70 3.96
N GLN A 105 -13.76 -3.41 5.21
CA GLN A 105 -12.63 -2.53 5.60
C GLN A 105 -12.72 -1.12 4.98
N ILE A 106 -13.90 -0.60 4.73
CA ILE A 106 -14.06 0.79 4.26
C ILE A 106 -14.12 1.70 5.50
N SER A 107 -13.19 2.67 5.59
CA SER A 107 -13.15 3.68 6.66
C SER A 107 -13.86 4.97 6.27
N ASP A 108 -13.85 5.33 4.99
CA ASP A 108 -14.52 6.52 4.46
C ASP A 108 -15.16 6.20 3.10
N ASP A 109 -16.48 6.28 3.06
CA ASP A 109 -17.32 6.09 1.88
C ASP A 109 -18.09 7.35 1.46
N LEU A 110 -17.78 8.50 2.07
CA LEU A 110 -18.52 9.75 1.84
C LEU A 110 -18.59 10.16 0.37
N GLN A 111 -17.60 9.77 -0.42
CA GLN A 111 -17.55 10.02 -1.86
C GLN A 111 -17.86 8.77 -2.70
N LEU A 112 -18.25 7.66 -2.06
CA LEU A 112 -18.68 6.43 -2.74
C LEU A 112 -20.17 6.56 -3.12
N HIS A 113 -20.44 7.43 -4.07
CA HIS A 113 -21.77 7.67 -4.64
C HIS A 113 -21.66 7.73 -6.15
N ASN A 114 -22.81 7.56 -6.81
CA ASN A 114 -22.87 7.81 -8.25
C ASN A 114 -22.39 9.25 -8.55
N PRO A 115 -21.31 9.42 -9.31
CA PRO A 115 -20.74 10.73 -9.58
C PRO A 115 -21.71 11.67 -10.27
N VAL A 116 -22.65 11.16 -11.05
CA VAL A 116 -23.70 11.94 -11.72
C VAL A 116 -24.64 12.60 -10.69
N ASP A 117 -25.01 11.87 -9.64
CA ASP A 117 -25.90 12.39 -8.58
C ASP A 117 -25.14 13.23 -7.55
N LEU A 118 -23.86 12.93 -7.33
CA LEU A 118 -23.00 13.64 -6.38
C LEU A 118 -22.55 15.01 -6.93
N ASN A 119 -22.20 15.06 -8.20
CA ASN A 119 -21.63 16.25 -8.85
C ASN A 119 -22.43 17.54 -8.62
N PRO A 120 -23.74 17.62 -8.94
CA PRO A 120 -24.51 18.85 -8.75
C PRO A 120 -24.65 19.24 -7.28
N LYS A 121 -24.71 18.26 -6.36
CA LYS A 121 -24.81 18.50 -4.91
C LYS A 121 -23.52 19.07 -4.37
N MET A 122 -22.38 18.48 -4.75
CA MET A 122 -21.06 18.96 -4.36
C MET A 122 -20.79 20.37 -4.88
N GLN A 123 -21.08 20.64 -6.15
CA GLN A 123 -20.90 21.96 -6.73
C GLN A 123 -21.77 23.02 -6.05
N ALA A 124 -23.04 22.70 -5.78
CA ALA A 124 -23.94 23.62 -5.09
C ALA A 124 -23.44 23.93 -3.67
N MET A 125 -23.03 22.89 -2.92
CA MET A 125 -22.52 23.04 -1.55
C MET A 125 -21.24 23.87 -1.50
N VAL A 126 -20.27 23.59 -2.34
CA VAL A 126 -18.99 24.33 -2.37
C VAL A 126 -19.19 25.79 -2.76
N LYS A 127 -20.03 26.04 -3.75
CA LYS A 127 -20.40 27.41 -4.17
C LYS A 127 -21.09 28.17 -3.05
N GLU A 128 -22.05 27.54 -2.36
CA GLU A 128 -22.76 28.17 -1.23
C GLU A 128 -21.82 28.47 -0.07
N GLN A 129 -20.95 27.53 0.31
CA GLN A 129 -19.95 27.73 1.36
C GLN A 129 -18.95 28.82 0.99
N GLY A 130 -18.45 28.83 -0.24
CA GLY A 130 -17.54 29.88 -0.71
C GLY A 130 -18.17 31.27 -0.63
N MET A 131 -19.42 31.43 -1.10
CA MET A 131 -20.13 32.70 -0.99
C MET A 131 -20.41 33.08 0.47
N ALA A 132 -20.77 32.13 1.33
CA ALA A 132 -20.97 32.37 2.76
C ALA A 132 -19.67 32.79 3.47
N ALA A 133 -18.52 32.30 3.00
CA ALA A 133 -17.19 32.71 3.45
C ALA A 133 -16.74 34.09 2.89
N GLY A 134 -17.56 34.71 2.04
CA GLY A 134 -17.25 36.04 1.46
C GLY A 134 -16.42 36.01 0.18
N LEU A 135 -16.28 34.84 -0.46
CA LEU A 135 -15.61 34.76 -1.75
C LEU A 135 -16.46 35.41 -2.87
N PRO A 136 -15.83 36.07 -3.86
CA PRO A 136 -16.52 36.51 -5.07
C PRO A 136 -17.17 35.31 -5.77
N LYS A 137 -18.32 35.58 -6.43
CA LYS A 137 -19.12 34.52 -7.08
C LYS A 137 -18.33 33.71 -8.12
N ASP A 138 -17.50 34.38 -8.91
CA ASP A 138 -16.65 33.77 -9.93
C ASP A 138 -15.59 32.84 -9.33
N VAL A 139 -15.05 33.22 -8.17
CA VAL A 139 -14.09 32.37 -7.42
C VAL A 139 -14.80 31.15 -6.84
N ALA A 140 -15.96 31.34 -6.19
CA ALA A 140 -16.74 30.24 -5.63
C ALA A 140 -17.23 29.26 -6.73
N GLU A 141 -17.54 29.74 -7.92
CA GLU A 141 -17.89 28.90 -9.08
C GLU A 141 -16.64 28.15 -9.62
N ALA A 142 -15.50 28.79 -9.66
CA ALA A 142 -14.25 28.14 -10.08
C ALA A 142 -13.85 27.02 -9.12
N ASP A 143 -13.95 27.27 -7.80
CA ASP A 143 -13.69 26.28 -6.76
C ASP A 143 -14.66 25.09 -6.84
N ALA A 144 -15.95 25.36 -7.05
CA ALA A 144 -16.95 24.31 -7.23
C ALA A 144 -16.64 23.46 -8.47
N ASN A 145 -16.22 24.08 -9.58
CA ASN A 145 -15.84 23.36 -10.80
C ASN A 145 -14.54 22.56 -10.64
N ALA A 146 -13.63 22.98 -9.80
CA ALA A 146 -12.41 22.24 -9.51
C ALA A 146 -12.67 20.92 -8.77
N LEU A 147 -13.79 20.84 -8.01
CA LEU A 147 -14.19 19.65 -7.26
C LEU A 147 -15.26 18.81 -7.97
N ARG A 148 -15.43 19.00 -9.27
CA ARG A 148 -16.40 18.22 -10.04
C ARG A 148 -16.04 16.74 -10.07
N THR A 149 -17.04 15.88 -9.97
CA THR A 149 -16.92 14.41 -10.04
C THR A 149 -17.27 13.87 -11.42
N VAL A 150 -17.75 14.71 -12.33
CA VAL A 150 -18.09 14.36 -13.71
C VAL A 150 -17.44 15.36 -14.66
N SER A 151 -16.94 14.89 -15.79
CA SER A 151 -16.36 15.72 -16.85
C SER A 151 -17.39 16.64 -17.51
N ASP A 152 -16.93 17.70 -18.20
CA ASP A 152 -17.81 18.67 -18.84
C ASP A 152 -18.68 18.05 -19.94
N ASP A 153 -18.17 17.06 -20.66
CA ASP A 153 -18.90 16.30 -21.68
C ASP A 153 -19.84 15.24 -21.07
N GLY A 154 -19.79 15.03 -19.76
CA GLY A 154 -20.57 14.03 -19.03
C GLY A 154 -20.18 12.59 -19.30
N ARG A 155 -19.06 12.34 -19.98
CA ARG A 155 -18.63 11.01 -20.38
C ARG A 155 -17.86 10.29 -19.28
N TYR A 156 -17.09 11.02 -18.47
CA TYR A 156 -16.25 10.47 -17.42
C TYR A 156 -16.76 10.86 -16.04
N GLY A 157 -16.66 9.94 -15.09
CA GLY A 157 -17.02 10.17 -13.69
C GLY A 157 -16.04 9.49 -12.75
N ILE A 158 -15.90 10.03 -11.53
CA ILE A 158 -15.03 9.49 -10.51
C ILE A 158 -15.77 9.40 -9.18
N SER A 159 -15.68 8.23 -8.54
CA SER A 159 -16.06 8.02 -7.14
C SER A 159 -14.83 7.59 -6.34
N THR A 160 -14.83 7.88 -5.05
CA THR A 160 -13.69 7.53 -4.19
C THR A 160 -14.17 6.91 -2.88
N PHE A 161 -13.34 6.05 -2.32
CA PHE A 161 -13.46 5.56 -0.96
C PHE A 161 -12.08 5.27 -0.37
N VAL A 162 -12.01 5.02 0.92
CA VAL A 162 -10.76 4.75 1.63
C VAL A 162 -10.88 3.42 2.36
N PHE A 163 -9.91 2.55 2.20
CA PHE A 163 -9.78 1.36 3.02
C PHE A 163 -9.26 1.69 4.42
N ASP A 164 -9.80 1.02 5.43
CA ASP A 164 -9.24 0.99 6.79
C ASP A 164 -8.03 0.05 6.84
N ALA A 165 -6.97 0.50 6.22
CA ALA A 165 -5.70 -0.21 6.14
C ALA A 165 -4.55 0.79 6.21
N LYS A 166 -3.49 0.44 6.93
CA LYS A 166 -2.31 1.31 7.03
C LYS A 166 -1.43 1.19 5.80
N MET A 167 -1.41 0.03 5.19
CA MET A 167 -0.62 -0.30 4.00
C MET A 167 -1.46 -1.12 3.01
N PRO A 168 -1.14 -1.12 1.70
CA PRO A 168 -1.87 -1.91 0.71
C PRO A 168 -1.95 -3.41 1.03
N GLN A 169 -0.89 -3.96 1.64
CA GLN A 169 -0.85 -5.37 2.04
C GLN A 169 -1.75 -5.71 3.25
N ASP A 170 -2.24 -4.72 3.99
CA ASP A 170 -3.18 -4.91 5.09
C ASP A 170 -4.63 -5.02 4.58
N ILE A 171 -4.86 -4.75 3.28
CA ILE A 171 -6.15 -4.95 2.64
C ILE A 171 -6.33 -6.45 2.41
N GLU A 172 -7.40 -7.01 2.97
CA GLU A 172 -7.71 -8.43 2.80
C GLU A 172 -7.95 -8.77 1.33
N PRO A 173 -7.36 -9.87 0.82
CA PRO A 173 -7.49 -10.26 -0.59
C PRO A 173 -8.96 -10.41 -1.04
N GLU A 174 -9.84 -10.81 -0.12
CA GLU A 174 -11.29 -10.95 -0.36
C GLU A 174 -11.93 -9.60 -0.69
N ASN A 175 -11.53 -8.52 -0.02
CA ASN A 175 -12.03 -7.17 -0.28
C ASN A 175 -11.55 -6.63 -1.62
N MET A 176 -10.30 -6.92 -1.98
CA MET A 176 -9.78 -6.57 -3.30
C MET A 176 -10.50 -7.35 -4.41
N GLN A 177 -10.79 -8.63 -4.20
CA GLN A 177 -11.55 -9.44 -5.16
C GLN A 177 -12.97 -8.92 -5.30
N ALA A 178 -13.65 -8.59 -4.20
CA ALA A 178 -15.00 -8.02 -4.23
C ALA A 178 -15.05 -6.69 -5.00
N LEU A 179 -14.02 -5.84 -4.86
CA LEU A 179 -13.87 -4.62 -5.65
C LEU A 179 -13.76 -4.95 -7.15
N LEU A 180 -12.90 -5.90 -7.51
CA LEU A 180 -12.71 -6.30 -8.91
C LEU A 180 -13.99 -6.90 -9.50
N ASP A 181 -14.74 -7.68 -8.74
CA ASP A 181 -16.01 -8.28 -9.16
C ASP A 181 -17.08 -7.21 -9.38
N ALA A 182 -17.18 -6.21 -8.49
CA ALA A 182 -18.06 -5.08 -8.65
C ALA A 182 -17.72 -4.27 -9.92
N MET A 183 -16.43 -4.03 -10.18
CA MET A 183 -15.99 -3.36 -11.40
C MET A 183 -16.32 -4.18 -12.65
N GLN A 184 -16.19 -5.51 -12.59
CA GLN A 184 -16.52 -6.39 -13.69
C GLN A 184 -18.03 -6.33 -14.02
N ALA A 185 -18.88 -6.28 -13.00
CA ALA A 185 -20.33 -6.11 -13.21
C ALA A 185 -20.68 -4.84 -14.01
N GLY A 186 -19.96 -3.72 -13.74
CA GLY A 186 -20.14 -2.49 -14.53
C GLY A 186 -19.66 -2.64 -16.00
N ARG A 187 -18.56 -3.35 -16.22
CA ARG A 187 -18.08 -3.66 -17.57
C ARG A 187 -19.07 -4.54 -18.35
N ASP A 188 -19.65 -5.52 -17.69
CA ASP A 188 -20.68 -6.41 -18.27
C ASP A 188 -21.97 -5.64 -18.57
N ALA A 189 -22.27 -4.58 -17.80
CA ALA A 189 -23.38 -3.65 -18.06
C ALA A 189 -23.10 -2.62 -19.17
N GLY A 190 -21.89 -2.62 -19.75
CA GLY A 190 -21.53 -1.86 -20.95
C GLY A 190 -20.78 -0.55 -20.72
N ILE A 191 -20.43 -0.20 -19.49
CA ILE A 191 -19.54 0.94 -19.18
C ILE A 191 -18.11 0.46 -18.95
N LYS A 192 -17.13 1.34 -19.18
CA LYS A 192 -15.76 1.05 -18.78
C LYS A 192 -15.54 1.49 -17.34
N VAL A 193 -14.97 0.60 -16.53
CA VAL A 193 -14.68 0.85 -15.11
C VAL A 193 -13.22 0.52 -14.85
N GLU A 194 -12.49 1.48 -14.30
CA GLU A 194 -11.10 1.33 -13.90
C GLU A 194 -10.91 1.85 -12.48
N ALA A 195 -9.96 1.27 -11.75
CA ALA A 195 -9.61 1.76 -10.43
C ALA A 195 -8.12 2.05 -10.33
N SER A 196 -7.79 3.05 -9.53
CA SER A 196 -6.41 3.43 -9.22
C SER A 196 -6.31 4.00 -7.80
N GLY A 197 -5.12 4.26 -7.36
CA GLY A 197 -4.85 4.87 -6.06
C GLY A 197 -3.89 4.05 -5.20
N PRO A 198 -3.49 4.59 -4.05
CA PRO A 198 -2.57 3.89 -3.13
C PRO A 198 -3.07 2.50 -2.74
N GLY A 199 -4.37 2.33 -2.48
CA GLY A 199 -4.94 1.04 -2.11
C GLY A 199 -4.99 0.00 -3.25
N MET A 200 -4.75 0.39 -4.51
CA MET A 200 -4.65 -0.53 -5.65
C MET A 200 -3.22 -1.01 -5.93
N GLN A 201 -2.25 -0.56 -5.16
CA GLN A 201 -0.88 -1.04 -5.35
C GLN A 201 -0.83 -2.53 -5.01
N PRO A 202 -0.30 -3.37 -5.92
CA PRO A 202 -0.17 -4.78 -5.62
C PRO A 202 0.74 -4.93 -4.40
N ALA A 203 0.28 -5.70 -3.41
CA ALA A 203 1.18 -6.15 -2.37
C ALA A 203 2.39 -6.81 -3.05
N ILE A 204 3.60 -6.45 -2.63
CA ILE A 204 4.80 -7.11 -3.14
C ILE A 204 4.76 -8.53 -2.56
N GLU A 205 4.10 -9.44 -3.29
CA GLU A 205 4.12 -10.85 -2.96
C GLU A 205 5.51 -11.39 -3.24
N VAL A 206 6.26 -11.58 -2.17
CA VAL A 206 7.43 -12.45 -2.21
C VAL A 206 6.88 -13.86 -2.44
N ALA A 207 7.02 -14.38 -3.66
CA ALA A 207 6.52 -15.72 -3.99
C ALA A 207 7.38 -16.79 -3.28
N PRO A 208 6.95 -17.31 -2.13
CA PRO A 208 7.79 -18.21 -1.31
C PRO A 208 8.15 -19.51 -2.04
N THR A 209 7.38 -19.90 -3.04
CA THR A 209 7.64 -21.07 -3.88
C THR A 209 8.93 -20.95 -4.68
N SER A 210 9.21 -19.80 -5.27
CA SER A 210 10.44 -19.58 -6.06
C SER A 210 11.67 -19.62 -5.16
N GLU A 211 11.57 -19.05 -3.96
CA GLU A 211 12.66 -19.06 -2.97
C GLU A 211 12.94 -20.46 -2.45
N ILE A 212 11.90 -21.24 -2.11
CA ILE A 212 12.04 -22.61 -1.66
C ILE A 212 12.71 -23.48 -2.74
N ILE A 213 12.30 -23.33 -4.01
CA ILE A 213 12.91 -24.04 -5.13
C ILE A 213 14.38 -23.66 -5.26
N GLY A 214 14.69 -22.34 -5.22
CA GLY A 214 16.07 -21.84 -5.30
C GLY A 214 16.97 -22.39 -4.19
N VAL A 215 16.50 -22.32 -2.94
CA VAL A 215 17.23 -22.86 -1.78
C VAL A 215 17.40 -24.37 -1.89
N THR A 216 16.39 -25.10 -2.35
CA THR A 216 16.45 -26.56 -2.53
C THR A 216 17.51 -26.95 -3.57
N VAL A 217 17.51 -26.29 -4.72
CA VAL A 217 18.49 -26.51 -5.79
C VAL A 217 19.90 -26.18 -5.27
N ALA A 218 20.06 -25.05 -4.60
CA ALA A 218 21.36 -24.66 -4.01
C ALA A 218 21.84 -25.70 -2.99
N PHE A 219 20.94 -26.23 -2.15
CA PHE A 219 21.29 -27.29 -1.19
C PHE A 219 21.76 -28.56 -1.88
N ILE A 220 21.07 -29.03 -2.93
CA ILE A 220 21.47 -30.21 -3.70
C ILE A 220 22.88 -30.02 -4.30
N VAL A 221 23.13 -28.84 -4.91
CA VAL A 221 24.46 -28.53 -5.47
C VAL A 221 25.53 -28.54 -4.39
N LEU A 222 25.26 -27.96 -3.22
CA LEU A 222 26.19 -27.98 -2.09
C LEU A 222 26.44 -29.40 -1.58
N VAL A 223 25.43 -30.27 -1.49
CA VAL A 223 25.59 -31.67 -1.09
C VAL A 223 26.47 -32.42 -2.07
N VAL A 224 26.25 -32.25 -3.37
CA VAL A 224 27.10 -32.87 -4.40
C VAL A 224 28.55 -32.35 -4.32
N THR A 225 28.71 -31.03 -4.12
CA THR A 225 30.05 -30.41 -4.08
C THR A 225 30.85 -30.80 -2.84
N PHE A 226 30.22 -30.78 -1.65
CA PHE A 226 30.92 -31.06 -0.38
C PHE A 226 30.89 -32.56 0.00
N GLY A 227 30.06 -33.37 -0.64
CA GLY A 227 29.93 -34.80 -0.32
C GLY A 227 29.42 -35.07 1.10
N SER A 228 28.87 -34.09 1.80
CA SER A 228 28.43 -34.18 3.19
C SER A 228 27.23 -33.29 3.44
N LEU A 229 26.13 -33.85 3.95
CA LEU A 229 24.92 -33.11 4.33
C LEU A 229 25.20 -32.03 5.38
N VAL A 230 26.01 -32.33 6.38
CA VAL A 230 26.35 -31.38 7.47
C VAL A 230 27.17 -30.20 6.94
N ALA A 231 28.15 -30.47 6.08
CA ALA A 231 28.99 -29.44 5.49
C ALA A 231 28.18 -28.53 4.56
N SER A 232 27.21 -29.10 3.84
CA SER A 232 26.33 -28.37 2.92
C SER A 232 25.29 -27.50 3.63
N PHE A 233 24.89 -27.88 4.83
CA PHE A 233 23.92 -27.12 5.61
C PHE A 233 24.50 -25.82 6.23
N LEU A 234 25.79 -25.82 6.51
CA LEU A 234 26.46 -24.69 7.18
C LEU A 234 26.40 -23.37 6.40
N PRO A 235 26.68 -23.31 5.08
CA PRO A 235 26.52 -22.09 4.30
C PRO A 235 25.07 -21.57 4.28
N ILE A 236 24.08 -22.47 4.22
CA ILE A 236 22.67 -22.08 4.21
C ILE A 236 22.28 -21.44 5.55
N VAL A 237 22.66 -22.05 6.66
CA VAL A 237 22.40 -21.47 8.00
C VAL A 237 23.04 -20.09 8.14
N THR A 238 24.27 -19.93 7.68
CA THR A 238 24.95 -18.61 7.76
C THR A 238 24.28 -17.57 6.86
N ALA A 239 23.78 -17.96 5.68
CA ALA A 239 23.04 -17.08 4.80
C ALA A 239 21.70 -16.66 5.44
N VAL A 240 20.93 -17.61 5.99
CA VAL A 240 19.64 -17.31 6.66
C VAL A 240 19.87 -16.37 7.86
N VAL A 241 20.87 -16.63 8.69
CA VAL A 241 21.21 -15.73 9.82
C VAL A 241 21.59 -14.34 9.31
N GLY A 242 22.36 -14.25 8.23
CA GLY A 242 22.71 -12.98 7.60
C GLY A 242 21.50 -12.19 7.11
N ILE A 243 20.57 -12.86 6.44
CA ILE A 243 19.31 -12.27 5.97
C ILE A 243 18.48 -11.76 7.15
N ILE A 244 18.29 -12.55 8.20
CA ILE A 244 17.52 -12.15 9.38
C ILE A 244 18.14 -10.89 10.03
N ILE A 245 19.45 -10.84 10.17
CA ILE A 245 20.14 -9.66 10.71
C ILE A 245 19.95 -8.45 9.80
N GLY A 246 20.06 -8.64 8.49
CA GLY A 246 19.84 -7.58 7.51
C GLY A 246 18.42 -7.02 7.58
N VAL A 247 17.43 -7.88 7.59
CA VAL A 247 16.01 -7.49 7.71
C VAL A 247 15.75 -6.79 9.05
N PHE A 248 16.23 -7.33 10.16
CA PHE A 248 16.11 -6.68 11.47
C PHE A 248 16.80 -5.32 11.51
N GLY A 249 17.97 -5.19 10.88
CA GLY A 249 18.69 -3.92 10.76
C GLY A 249 17.88 -2.88 10.00
N VAL A 250 17.32 -3.24 8.84
CA VAL A 250 16.46 -2.36 8.04
C VAL A 250 15.19 -2.00 8.80
N THR A 251 14.54 -2.98 9.45
CA THR A 251 13.33 -2.72 10.24
C THR A 251 13.62 -1.82 11.44
N LEU A 252 14.77 -1.98 12.10
CA LEU A 252 15.16 -1.11 13.21
C LEU A 252 15.44 0.33 12.74
N MET A 253 15.88 0.53 11.49
CA MET A 253 16.05 1.88 10.93
C MET A 253 14.73 2.65 10.88
N THR A 254 13.56 1.99 10.82
CA THR A 254 12.25 2.67 10.89
C THR A 254 12.05 3.44 12.19
N ALA A 255 12.78 3.09 13.26
CA ALA A 255 12.74 3.84 14.51
C ALA A 255 13.32 5.26 14.39
N PHE A 256 14.26 5.47 13.45
CA PHE A 256 15.06 6.68 13.33
C PHE A 256 14.77 7.49 12.07
N THR A 257 14.30 6.82 11.02
CA THR A 257 14.01 7.45 9.72
C THR A 257 12.87 6.74 9.03
N ASP A 258 12.21 7.44 8.12
CA ASP A 258 11.21 6.86 7.26
C ASP A 258 11.88 5.89 6.28
N VAL A 259 11.43 4.64 6.30
CA VAL A 259 11.95 3.57 5.44
C VAL A 259 10.81 3.06 4.56
N ASN A 260 11.06 3.03 3.26
CA ASN A 260 10.07 2.54 2.30
C ASN A 260 9.89 1.01 2.42
N SER A 261 8.65 0.52 2.26
CA SER A 261 8.29 -0.91 2.36
C SER A 261 9.02 -1.81 1.35
N ILE A 262 9.53 -1.26 0.24
CA ILE A 262 10.34 -2.00 -0.74
C ILE A 262 11.75 -2.30 -0.20
N THR A 263 12.25 -1.51 0.77
CA THR A 263 13.64 -1.63 1.26
C THR A 263 13.99 -3.01 1.82
N PRO A 264 13.14 -3.67 2.64
CA PRO A 264 13.42 -5.04 3.09
C PRO A 264 13.50 -6.06 1.95
N VAL A 265 12.63 -5.90 0.93
CA VAL A 265 12.63 -6.78 -0.25
C VAL A 265 13.93 -6.65 -1.02
N LEU A 266 14.40 -5.42 -1.24
CA LEU A 266 15.71 -5.18 -1.86
C LEU A 266 16.85 -5.73 -1.02
N ALA A 267 16.78 -5.59 0.32
CA ALA A 267 17.81 -6.12 1.21
C ALA A 267 17.90 -7.67 1.21
N VAL A 268 16.81 -8.36 0.87
CA VAL A 268 16.80 -9.83 0.70
C VAL A 268 17.31 -10.24 -0.67
N MET A 269 17.14 -9.39 -1.70
CA MET A 269 17.57 -9.69 -3.07
C MET A 269 19.07 -9.53 -3.31
N PHE A 270 19.77 -8.73 -2.50
CA PHE A 270 21.22 -8.49 -2.57
C PHE A 270 22.00 -9.27 -1.51
#